data_526b1c868892755d4f5e1d2a9e4b1851
#
_entry.id   526b1c868892755d4f5e1d2a9e4b1851
#
_cell.length_a   1.000
_cell.length_b   1.000
_cell.length_c   1.000
_cell.angle_alpha   90.00
_cell.angle_beta   90.00
_cell.angle_gamma   90.00
#
_symmetry.space_group_name_H-M   'P 1'
#
loop_
_entity.id
_entity.type
_entity.pdbx_description
1 polymer ?
#
loop_
_entity_poly.entity_id
_entity_poly.type
_entity_poly.pdbx_seq_one_letter_code
_entity_poly.pdbx_strand_id
1 'polypeptide(L)'
;MRIKTISLLSMLAIALAGCASTPEFQSGPDAEVSYDGLTKLDKTIMDAVWAREDIDLSSYTKIMFEGVGIEYRDVNGPYSGRAGTTSTRSSSASEFQLDDATKALFEEEIKSAFAEEVGKSDKYEVVENPGRDVLLVRGGLLDVVSRVPPETMGRGAIFIDSVGEATLVLELRDSMSNAIYARAVDRRAAQRMGQMMESNRVTNRSEVRRLGRRWGELLRTGLEGLLSAN
;
A
#
# COMPACT_ATOMS: atom_id res chain seq x y z
N MET A 1 -23.40 0.30 68.30
CA MET A 1 -23.42 1.25 67.19
C MET A 1 -22.14 0.99 66.35
N ARG A 2 -22.24 0.24 65.25
CA ARG A 2 -21.12 -0.19 64.42
C ARG A 2 -21.13 0.64 63.16
N ILE A 3 -20.14 1.48 62.97
CA ILE A 3 -19.94 2.31 61.80
C ILE A 3 -19.20 1.43 60.78
N LYS A 4 -19.84 1.13 59.66
CA LYS A 4 -19.23 0.43 58.50
C LYS A 4 -18.55 1.49 57.63
N THR A 5 -17.24 1.51 57.61
CA THR A 5 -16.43 2.23 56.62
C THR A 5 -16.54 1.55 55.28
N ILE A 6 -17.20 2.21 54.34
CA ILE A 6 -17.25 1.80 52.93
C ILE A 6 -16.01 2.39 52.26
N SER A 7 -15.07 1.53 51.91
CA SER A 7 -13.90 1.88 51.14
C SER A 7 -14.29 2.06 49.67
N LEU A 8 -14.29 3.30 49.20
CA LEU A 8 -14.57 3.65 47.78
C LEU A 8 -13.27 3.52 47.02
N LEU A 9 -13.01 2.32 46.45
CA LEU A 9 -11.90 2.08 45.56
C LEU A 9 -12.34 2.51 44.15
N SER A 10 -12.07 3.77 43.81
CA SER A 10 -12.30 4.32 42.47
C SER A 10 -11.33 3.67 41.50
N MET A 11 -11.82 2.72 40.74
CA MET A 11 -11.13 2.09 39.61
C MET A 11 -11.14 3.06 38.45
N LEU A 12 -10.05 3.83 38.30
CA LEU A 12 -9.80 4.71 37.17
C LEU A 12 -9.44 3.82 35.96
N ALA A 13 -10.45 3.34 35.26
CA ALA A 13 -10.30 2.71 33.95
C ALA A 13 -9.99 3.81 32.93
N ILE A 14 -8.71 4.04 32.68
CA ILE A 14 -8.26 4.83 31.53
C ILE A 14 -8.51 3.97 30.31
N ALA A 15 -9.67 4.19 29.68
CA ALA A 15 -9.95 3.69 28.34
C ALA A 15 -9.02 4.43 27.37
N LEU A 16 -7.92 3.82 27.01
CA LEU A 16 -7.13 4.16 25.81
C LEU A 16 -7.97 3.77 24.58
N ALA A 17 -9.02 4.54 24.33
CA ALA A 17 -9.70 4.53 23.04
C ALA A 17 -8.71 5.17 22.05
N GLY A 18 -7.89 4.35 21.42
CA GLY A 18 -7.19 4.73 20.20
C GLY A 18 -8.25 5.15 19.19
N CYS A 19 -8.28 6.43 18.83
CA CYS A 19 -9.13 6.94 17.76
C CYS A 19 -8.66 6.37 16.43
N ALA A 20 -9.01 5.15 16.12
CA ALA A 20 -9.09 4.69 14.75
C ALA A 20 -10.31 5.40 14.15
N SER A 21 -10.07 6.46 13.37
CA SER A 21 -11.16 7.14 12.66
C SER A 21 -11.76 6.16 11.67
N THR A 22 -13.06 5.89 11.80
CA THR A 22 -13.79 5.09 10.82
C THR A 22 -13.84 5.85 9.49
N PRO A 23 -13.56 5.22 8.34
CA PRO A 23 -13.77 5.85 7.04
C PRO A 23 -15.22 6.29 6.87
N GLU A 24 -15.44 7.46 6.29
CA GLU A 24 -16.76 8.05 6.08
C GLU A 24 -16.89 8.50 4.64
N PHE A 25 -18.05 8.24 4.01
CA PHE A 25 -18.35 8.75 2.69
C PHE A 25 -18.46 10.26 2.71
N GLN A 26 -17.87 10.92 1.73
CA GLN A 26 -18.11 12.34 1.51
C GLN A 26 -19.59 12.58 1.18
N SER A 27 -20.14 13.66 1.66
CA SER A 27 -21.54 14.01 1.48
C SER A 27 -21.71 15.50 1.15
N GLY A 28 -22.85 15.85 0.53
CA GLY A 28 -23.15 17.22 0.15
C GLY A 28 -22.66 17.59 -1.27
N PRO A 29 -22.80 18.88 -1.65
CA PRO A 29 -22.57 19.32 -3.04
C PRO A 29 -21.10 19.24 -3.48
N ASP A 30 -20.17 19.17 -2.54
CA ASP A 30 -18.73 19.12 -2.80
C ASP A 30 -18.14 17.68 -2.72
N ALA A 31 -19.01 16.67 -2.57
CA ALA A 31 -18.58 15.27 -2.55
C ALA A 31 -17.94 14.87 -3.89
N GLU A 32 -16.73 14.32 -3.82
CA GLU A 32 -16.04 13.83 -5.01
C GLU A 32 -16.61 12.47 -5.43
N VAL A 33 -17.21 12.45 -6.63
CA VAL A 33 -17.71 11.22 -7.25
C VAL A 33 -16.87 10.93 -8.50
N SER A 34 -16.35 9.71 -8.60
CA SER A 34 -15.56 9.28 -9.74
C SER A 34 -16.44 9.06 -10.98
N TYR A 35 -15.82 8.97 -12.17
CA TYR A 35 -16.53 8.78 -13.44
C TYR A 35 -17.34 7.49 -13.52
N ASP A 36 -16.99 6.49 -12.70
CA ASP A 36 -17.65 5.18 -12.59
C ASP A 36 -18.61 5.10 -11.39
N GLY A 37 -18.95 6.25 -10.78
CA GLY A 37 -19.99 6.38 -9.77
C GLY A 37 -19.58 5.97 -8.35
N LEU A 38 -18.29 5.98 -8.06
CA LEU A 38 -17.80 5.73 -6.71
C LEU A 38 -17.67 7.05 -5.94
N THR A 39 -18.18 7.09 -4.72
CA THR A 39 -18.05 8.25 -3.81
C THR A 39 -16.75 8.13 -3.01
N LYS A 40 -16.03 9.25 -2.88
CA LYS A 40 -14.79 9.31 -2.10
C LYS A 40 -15.06 9.11 -0.61
N LEU A 41 -14.13 8.43 0.06
CA LEU A 41 -14.13 8.29 1.51
C LEU A 41 -13.06 9.21 2.13
N ASP A 42 -13.44 9.84 3.23
CA ASP A 42 -12.53 10.56 4.12
C ASP A 42 -11.99 9.64 5.23
N LYS A 43 -10.95 10.08 5.92
CA LYS A 43 -10.32 9.37 7.07
C LYS A 43 -9.80 7.97 6.71
N THR A 44 -9.38 7.77 5.47
CA THR A 44 -8.77 6.52 5.02
C THR A 44 -7.28 6.45 5.37
N ILE A 45 -6.74 5.23 5.49
CA ILE A 45 -5.30 5.00 5.73
C ILE A 45 -4.51 5.14 4.43
N MET A 46 -5.14 4.87 3.29
CA MET A 46 -4.57 5.08 1.95
C MET A 46 -4.80 6.53 1.51
N ASP A 47 -3.99 7.02 0.59
CA ASP A 47 -4.05 8.43 0.16
C ASP A 47 -5.41 8.82 -0.41
N ALA A 48 -6.06 7.89 -1.13
CA ALA A 48 -7.42 8.12 -1.64
C ALA A 48 -8.16 6.78 -1.80
N VAL A 49 -9.42 6.78 -1.39
CA VAL A 49 -10.32 5.63 -1.54
C VAL A 49 -11.68 6.12 -2.02
N TRP A 50 -12.24 5.42 -2.99
CA TRP A 50 -13.60 5.61 -3.48
C TRP A 50 -14.34 4.27 -3.39
N ALA A 51 -15.60 4.29 -3.01
CA ALA A 51 -16.44 3.09 -2.96
C ALA A 51 -17.88 3.40 -3.32
N ARG A 52 -18.65 2.36 -3.64
CA ARG A 52 -20.10 2.45 -3.74
C ARG A 52 -20.71 2.55 -2.36
N GLU A 53 -21.69 3.40 -2.18
CA GLU A 53 -22.38 3.56 -0.89
C GLU A 53 -23.31 2.37 -0.58
N ASP A 54 -23.81 1.70 -1.61
CA ASP A 54 -24.79 0.60 -1.54
C ASP A 54 -24.14 -0.80 -1.67
N ILE A 55 -22.85 -0.93 -1.34
CA ILE A 55 -22.13 -2.19 -1.49
C ILE A 55 -22.56 -3.20 -0.44
N ASP A 56 -23.00 -4.38 -0.89
CA ASP A 56 -23.21 -5.58 -0.06
C ASP A 56 -22.19 -6.65 -0.46
N LEU A 57 -21.28 -6.95 0.45
CA LEU A 57 -20.23 -7.97 0.26
C LEU A 57 -20.52 -9.27 1.02
N SER A 58 -21.68 -9.40 1.64
CA SER A 58 -22.03 -10.56 2.49
C SER A 58 -22.03 -11.91 1.76
N SER A 59 -22.24 -11.88 0.44
CA SER A 59 -22.21 -13.09 -0.40
C SER A 59 -20.82 -13.55 -0.81
N TYR A 60 -19.78 -12.73 -0.57
CA TYR A 60 -18.43 -13.03 -0.99
C TYR A 60 -17.63 -13.67 0.14
N THR A 61 -17.05 -14.82 -0.16
CA THR A 61 -16.21 -15.58 0.78
C THR A 61 -14.84 -15.90 0.19
N LYS A 62 -14.64 -15.59 -1.09
CA LYS A 62 -13.41 -15.88 -1.83
C LYS A 62 -12.88 -14.65 -2.53
N ILE A 63 -11.59 -14.66 -2.78
CA ILE A 63 -10.88 -13.55 -3.43
C ILE A 63 -10.01 -14.10 -4.55
N MET A 64 -10.08 -13.45 -5.72
CA MET A 64 -9.20 -13.68 -6.84
C MET A 64 -8.35 -12.44 -7.08
N PHE A 65 -7.05 -12.62 -7.35
CA PHE A 65 -6.13 -11.53 -7.65
C PHE A 65 -5.80 -11.48 -9.14
N GLU A 66 -5.85 -10.27 -9.70
CA GLU A 66 -5.42 -9.98 -11.06
C GLU A 66 -4.42 -8.82 -11.07
N GLY A 67 -3.20 -9.07 -11.53
CA GLY A 67 -2.20 -8.04 -11.74
C GLY A 67 -2.39 -7.35 -13.09
N VAL A 68 -2.49 -6.01 -13.10
CA VAL A 68 -2.61 -5.22 -14.36
C VAL A 68 -1.27 -4.71 -14.86
N GLY A 69 -0.18 -4.97 -14.13
CA GLY A 69 1.17 -4.61 -14.54
C GLY A 69 1.83 -3.55 -13.67
N ILE A 70 3.03 -3.17 -14.08
CA ILE A 70 3.84 -2.15 -13.44
C ILE A 70 4.26 -1.13 -14.50
N GLU A 71 3.93 0.12 -14.26
CA GLU A 71 4.33 1.25 -15.07
C GLU A 71 5.50 1.98 -14.41
N TYR A 72 6.61 2.08 -15.12
CA TYR A 72 7.80 2.78 -14.66
C TYR A 72 7.81 4.20 -15.18
N ARG A 73 8.22 5.15 -14.32
CA ARG A 73 8.40 6.53 -14.72
C ARG A 73 9.52 6.65 -15.74
N ASP A 74 9.28 7.40 -16.83
CA ASP A 74 10.33 7.76 -17.76
C ASP A 74 11.32 8.73 -17.10
N VAL A 75 12.55 8.27 -16.96
CA VAL A 75 13.65 9.06 -16.47
C VAL A 75 14.51 9.47 -17.67
N ASN A 76 14.59 10.76 -17.97
CA ASN A 76 15.36 11.28 -19.11
C ASN A 76 16.86 11.05 -18.93
N GLY A 77 17.40 10.10 -19.68
CA GLY A 77 18.82 9.75 -19.71
C GLY A 77 19.22 8.67 -18.70
N PRO A 78 20.39 8.04 -18.89
CA PRO A 78 20.91 7.03 -17.98
C PRO A 78 21.17 7.60 -16.57
N TYR A 79 21.22 8.92 -16.45
CA TYR A 79 21.43 9.66 -15.21
C TYR A 79 20.63 10.96 -15.26
N SER A 80 19.56 11.07 -14.51
CA SER A 80 18.86 12.34 -14.30
C SER A 80 19.62 13.30 -13.36
N GLY A 81 20.81 12.92 -12.94
CA GLY A 81 21.78 13.77 -12.25
C GLY A 81 22.86 14.23 -13.22
N ARG A 82 23.00 15.53 -13.41
CA ARG A 82 24.07 16.15 -14.19
C ARG A 82 25.43 15.61 -13.71
N ALA A 83 26.06 14.74 -14.49
CA ALA A 83 27.42 14.29 -14.28
C ALA A 83 28.33 15.51 -14.43
N GLY A 84 28.74 16.09 -13.34
CA GLY A 84 29.65 17.24 -13.39
C GLY A 84 29.66 18.06 -12.12
N THR A 85 29.93 17.44 -11.01
CA THR A 85 30.69 17.99 -9.88
C THR A 85 30.78 16.92 -8.79
N THR A 86 31.98 16.72 -8.30
CA THR A 86 32.36 15.87 -7.17
C THR A 86 31.64 16.27 -5.88
N SER A 87 30.36 15.93 -5.80
CA SER A 87 29.58 15.98 -4.57
C SER A 87 29.19 14.58 -4.22
N THR A 88 29.82 14.01 -3.23
CA THR A 88 29.53 12.72 -2.58
C THR A 88 28.17 12.67 -1.85
N ARG A 89 27.32 13.66 -2.06
CA ARG A 89 25.93 13.68 -1.63
C ARG A 89 25.05 13.44 -2.85
N SER A 90 24.62 12.19 -3.05
CA SER A 90 23.44 11.92 -3.83
C SER A 90 22.30 12.72 -3.21
N SER A 91 21.81 13.74 -3.91
CA SER A 91 20.60 14.43 -3.44
C SER A 91 19.47 13.42 -3.43
N SER A 92 18.64 13.43 -2.39
CA SER A 92 17.42 12.63 -2.25
C SER A 92 16.42 12.82 -3.41
N ALA A 93 16.73 13.72 -4.35
CA ALA A 93 15.93 14.04 -5.53
C ALA A 93 16.40 13.36 -6.83
N SER A 94 17.51 12.59 -6.81
CA SER A 94 18.00 11.93 -8.04
C SER A 94 17.18 10.69 -8.34
N GLU A 95 16.71 10.60 -9.59
CA GLU A 95 15.95 9.46 -10.11
C GLU A 95 16.81 8.72 -11.13
N PHE A 96 16.69 7.38 -11.12
CA PHE A 96 17.50 6.53 -11.98
C PHE A 96 16.63 5.54 -12.73
N GLN A 97 16.98 5.31 -13.98
CA GLN A 97 16.35 4.28 -14.79
C GLN A 97 16.77 2.90 -14.30
N LEU A 98 15.81 1.99 -14.20
CA LEU A 98 16.05 0.58 -13.90
C LEU A 98 16.34 -0.19 -15.19
N ASP A 99 17.34 -1.06 -15.15
CA ASP A 99 17.52 -2.07 -16.19
C ASP A 99 16.49 -3.20 -16.08
N ASP A 100 16.33 -4.00 -17.12
CA ASP A 100 15.30 -5.03 -17.17
C ASP A 100 15.50 -6.12 -16.11
N ALA A 101 16.74 -6.44 -15.76
CA ALA A 101 17.04 -7.41 -14.72
C ALA A 101 16.62 -6.89 -13.33
N THR A 102 16.87 -5.63 -13.04
CA THR A 102 16.46 -4.97 -11.78
C THR A 102 14.94 -4.81 -11.71
N LYS A 103 14.27 -4.50 -12.85
CA LYS A 103 12.80 -4.49 -12.92
C LYS A 103 12.22 -5.85 -12.58
N ALA A 104 12.73 -6.92 -13.17
CA ALA A 104 12.26 -8.28 -12.90
C ALA A 104 12.41 -8.68 -11.42
N LEU A 105 13.55 -8.33 -10.79
CA LEU A 105 13.77 -8.56 -9.37
C LEU A 105 12.81 -7.74 -8.49
N PHE A 106 12.57 -6.48 -8.84
CA PHE A 106 11.59 -5.64 -8.13
C PHE A 106 10.19 -6.23 -8.20
N GLU A 107 9.75 -6.64 -9.39
CA GLU A 107 8.44 -7.25 -9.61
C GLU A 107 8.26 -8.53 -8.80
N GLU A 108 9.26 -9.41 -8.80
CA GLU A 108 9.24 -10.64 -8.03
C GLU A 108 9.12 -10.37 -6.53
N GLU A 109 9.95 -9.45 -6.01
CA GLU A 109 9.95 -9.13 -4.57
C GLU A 109 8.64 -8.49 -4.11
N ILE A 110 8.10 -7.54 -4.89
CA ILE A 110 6.86 -6.87 -4.51
C ILE A 110 5.67 -7.84 -4.54
N LYS A 111 5.57 -8.66 -5.59
CA LYS A 111 4.53 -9.69 -5.74
C LYS A 111 4.58 -10.72 -4.61
N SER A 112 5.78 -11.26 -4.36
CA SER A 112 5.99 -12.26 -3.30
C SER A 112 5.64 -11.73 -1.92
N ALA A 113 6.11 -10.52 -1.59
CA ALA A 113 5.85 -9.90 -0.29
C ALA A 113 4.36 -9.55 -0.09
N PHE A 114 3.69 -9.11 -1.16
CA PHE A 114 2.27 -8.80 -1.15
C PHE A 114 1.44 -10.07 -0.95
N ALA A 115 1.72 -11.13 -1.73
CA ALA A 115 1.03 -12.42 -1.63
C ALA A 115 1.21 -13.08 -0.26
N GLU A 116 2.42 -13.00 0.32
CA GLU A 116 2.71 -13.49 1.68
C GLU A 116 1.80 -12.83 2.73
N GLU A 117 1.57 -11.52 2.66
CA GLU A 117 0.72 -10.82 3.61
C GLU A 117 -0.76 -11.11 3.41
N VAL A 118 -1.21 -11.09 2.17
CA VAL A 118 -2.63 -11.35 1.85
C VAL A 118 -3.02 -12.77 2.20
N GLY A 119 -2.12 -13.75 2.00
CA GLY A 119 -2.35 -15.15 2.34
C GLY A 119 -2.43 -15.47 3.83
N LYS A 120 -2.20 -14.50 4.74
CA LYS A 120 -2.32 -14.69 6.19
C LYS A 120 -3.76 -14.62 6.71
N SER A 121 -4.71 -14.20 5.86
CA SER A 121 -6.11 -14.13 6.27
C SER A 121 -6.75 -15.51 6.39
N ASP A 122 -7.56 -15.68 7.41
CA ASP A 122 -8.47 -16.82 7.60
C ASP A 122 -9.94 -16.46 7.30
N LYS A 123 -10.20 -15.25 6.83
CA LYS A 123 -11.54 -14.71 6.56
C LYS A 123 -12.03 -14.96 5.13
N TYR A 124 -11.12 -15.29 4.24
CA TYR A 124 -11.43 -15.57 2.83
C TYR A 124 -10.48 -16.63 2.26
N GLU A 125 -10.95 -17.33 1.25
CA GLU A 125 -10.13 -18.24 0.46
C GLU A 125 -9.60 -17.52 -0.78
N VAL A 126 -8.32 -17.70 -1.11
CA VAL A 126 -7.74 -17.20 -2.36
C VAL A 126 -7.92 -18.25 -3.44
N VAL A 127 -8.55 -17.86 -4.55
CA VAL A 127 -8.87 -18.73 -5.68
C VAL A 127 -8.35 -18.18 -7.00
N GLU A 128 -8.19 -19.03 -8.00
CA GLU A 128 -7.69 -18.65 -9.34
C GLU A 128 -8.81 -18.38 -10.36
N ASN A 129 -10.03 -18.82 -10.07
CA ASN A 129 -11.13 -18.75 -11.03
C ASN A 129 -12.27 -17.86 -10.52
N PRO A 130 -12.96 -17.14 -11.43
CA PRO A 130 -14.11 -16.33 -11.08
C PRO A 130 -15.28 -17.21 -10.59
N GLY A 131 -16.12 -16.65 -9.75
CA GLY A 131 -17.30 -17.31 -9.18
C GLY A 131 -18.28 -16.30 -8.59
N ARG A 132 -19.49 -16.76 -8.27
CA ARG A 132 -20.55 -15.90 -7.74
C ARG A 132 -20.24 -15.35 -6.34
N ASP A 133 -19.39 -16.05 -5.60
CA ASP A 133 -18.93 -15.73 -4.25
C ASP A 133 -17.48 -15.23 -4.24
N VAL A 134 -16.94 -14.84 -5.40
CA VAL A 134 -15.56 -14.42 -5.58
C VAL A 134 -15.46 -12.93 -5.88
N LEU A 135 -14.77 -12.21 -5.01
CA LEU A 135 -14.33 -10.84 -5.27
C LEU A 135 -13.04 -10.85 -6.11
N LEU A 136 -12.99 -10.02 -7.12
CA LEU A 136 -11.79 -9.75 -7.89
C LEU A 136 -11.07 -8.53 -7.31
N VAL A 137 -9.85 -8.71 -6.85
CA VAL A 137 -8.91 -7.64 -6.52
C VAL A 137 -7.95 -7.46 -7.68
N ARG A 138 -8.15 -6.38 -8.44
CA ARG A 138 -7.29 -5.99 -9.54
C ARG A 138 -6.29 -4.96 -9.07
N GLY A 139 -5.00 -5.19 -9.25
CA GLY A 139 -3.95 -4.32 -8.73
C GLY A 139 -2.79 -4.10 -9.67
N GLY A 140 -2.23 -2.87 -9.65
CA GLY A 140 -1.04 -2.49 -10.38
C GLY A 140 -0.24 -1.41 -9.68
N LEU A 141 0.99 -1.22 -10.15
CA LEU A 141 1.85 -0.13 -9.70
C LEU A 141 2.04 0.87 -10.82
N LEU A 142 1.88 2.14 -10.49
CA LEU A 142 2.11 3.25 -11.40
C LEU A 142 3.26 4.12 -10.91
N ASP A 143 3.88 4.83 -11.83
CA ASP A 143 4.86 5.87 -11.53
C ASP A 143 6.03 5.35 -10.68
N VAL A 144 6.48 4.12 -10.97
CA VAL A 144 7.59 3.48 -10.24
C VAL A 144 8.90 4.13 -10.64
N VAL A 145 9.65 4.61 -9.64
CA VAL A 145 10.95 5.24 -9.86
C VAL A 145 11.98 4.74 -8.84
N SER A 146 13.22 4.57 -9.30
CA SER A 146 14.36 4.21 -8.45
C SER A 146 15.13 5.45 -7.99
N ARG A 147 15.60 5.44 -6.75
CA ARG A 147 16.56 6.39 -6.19
C ARG A 147 17.94 5.76 -5.93
N VAL A 148 18.11 4.51 -6.35
CA VAL A 148 19.36 3.77 -6.25
C VAL A 148 20.29 4.15 -7.41
N PRO A 149 21.45 4.79 -7.16
CA PRO A 149 22.41 5.07 -8.21
C PRO A 149 22.96 3.77 -8.83
N PRO A 150 23.30 3.78 -10.12
CA PRO A 150 23.99 2.66 -10.77
C PRO A 150 25.32 2.33 -10.07
N GLU A 151 25.69 1.05 -10.04
CA GLU A 151 26.93 0.56 -9.39
C GLU A 151 28.22 1.21 -9.96
N THR A 152 28.15 1.81 -11.14
CA THR A 152 29.30 2.48 -11.80
C THR A 152 29.67 3.83 -11.20
N MET A 153 28.88 4.39 -10.28
CA MET A 153 29.07 5.75 -9.76
C MET A 153 30.06 5.89 -8.59
N GLY A 154 30.87 4.90 -8.29
CA GLY A 154 31.94 5.08 -7.30
C GLY A 154 32.32 3.82 -6.53
N ARG A 155 33.47 3.91 -5.82
CA ARG A 155 34.00 2.82 -4.98
C ARG A 155 33.66 3.00 -3.48
N GLY A 156 32.89 4.02 -3.13
CA GLY A 156 32.51 4.33 -1.74
C GLY A 156 31.08 3.84 -1.40
N ALA A 157 30.80 3.77 -0.10
CA ALA A 157 29.44 3.51 0.38
C ALA A 157 28.48 4.64 -0.06
N ILE A 158 27.34 4.27 -0.64
CA ILE A 158 26.30 5.19 -1.06
C ILE A 158 25.18 5.15 -0.02
N PHE A 159 24.81 6.33 0.48
CA PHE A 159 23.70 6.46 1.43
C PHE A 159 22.51 7.14 0.75
N ILE A 160 21.33 6.56 0.93
CA ILE A 160 20.05 7.00 0.34
C ILE A 160 18.98 7.10 1.40
N ASP A 161 18.01 7.97 1.21
CA ASP A 161 16.84 8.12 2.08
C ASP A 161 15.79 7.05 1.76
N SER A 162 15.65 6.72 0.47
CA SER A 162 14.73 5.70 -0.03
C SER A 162 15.32 4.96 -1.22
N VAL A 163 14.92 3.71 -1.41
CA VAL A 163 15.26 2.90 -2.59
C VAL A 163 14.51 3.39 -3.84
N GLY A 164 13.33 3.94 -3.64
CA GLY A 164 12.45 4.45 -4.67
C GLY A 164 11.05 4.70 -4.14
N GLU A 165 10.14 4.98 -5.03
CA GLU A 165 8.73 5.18 -4.72
C GLU A 165 7.85 4.60 -5.83
N ALA A 166 6.60 4.30 -5.48
CA ALA A 166 5.59 3.80 -6.39
C ALA A 166 4.20 4.17 -5.90
N THR A 167 3.24 4.20 -6.81
CA THR A 167 1.81 4.38 -6.53
C THR A 167 1.09 3.06 -6.76
N LEU A 168 0.53 2.48 -5.71
CA LEU A 168 -0.35 1.33 -5.79
C LEU A 168 -1.74 1.81 -6.20
N VAL A 169 -2.35 1.13 -7.16
CA VAL A 169 -3.77 1.26 -7.52
C VAL A 169 -4.41 -0.10 -7.35
N LEU A 170 -5.49 -0.15 -6.57
CA LEU A 170 -6.29 -1.34 -6.34
C LEU A 170 -7.74 -1.08 -6.73
N GLU A 171 -8.38 -2.05 -7.34
CA GLU A 171 -9.82 -2.06 -7.59
C GLU A 171 -10.43 -3.33 -7.03
N LEU A 172 -11.54 -3.19 -6.32
CA LEU A 172 -12.38 -4.28 -5.85
C LEU A 172 -13.57 -4.41 -6.79
N ARG A 173 -13.76 -5.59 -7.36
CA ARG A 173 -14.77 -5.86 -8.39
C ARG A 173 -15.50 -7.16 -8.12
N ASP A 174 -16.68 -7.29 -8.69
CA ASP A 174 -17.32 -8.61 -8.85
C ASP A 174 -16.58 -9.41 -9.93
N SER A 175 -16.21 -10.66 -9.64
CA SER A 175 -15.39 -11.44 -10.57
C SER A 175 -16.14 -11.91 -11.81
N MET A 176 -17.48 -11.97 -11.78
CA MET A 176 -18.31 -12.43 -12.89
C MET A 176 -18.75 -11.28 -13.81
N SER A 177 -19.24 -10.20 -13.24
CA SER A 177 -19.75 -9.04 -13.99
C SER A 177 -18.71 -7.97 -14.25
N ASN A 178 -17.58 -8.03 -13.54
CA ASN A 178 -16.53 -7.01 -13.53
C ASN A 178 -17.02 -5.63 -13.01
N ALA A 179 -18.18 -5.58 -12.35
CA ALA A 179 -18.70 -4.37 -11.73
C ALA A 179 -17.73 -3.88 -10.64
N ILE A 180 -17.40 -2.60 -10.66
CA ILE A 180 -16.50 -2.01 -9.68
C ILE A 180 -17.25 -1.66 -8.40
N TYR A 181 -16.65 -2.00 -7.26
CA TYR A 181 -17.17 -1.72 -5.92
C TYR A 181 -16.36 -0.67 -5.19
N ALA A 182 -15.03 -0.72 -5.33
CA ALA A 182 -14.15 0.26 -4.71
C ALA A 182 -12.87 0.43 -5.52
N ARG A 183 -12.23 1.59 -5.35
CA ARG A 183 -10.88 1.88 -5.84
C ARG A 183 -10.08 2.52 -4.74
N ALA A 184 -8.82 2.11 -4.59
CA ALA A 184 -7.88 2.69 -3.66
C ALA A 184 -6.58 3.06 -4.37
N VAL A 185 -6.01 4.19 -3.97
CA VAL A 185 -4.72 4.70 -4.46
C VAL A 185 -3.86 5.05 -3.27
N ASP A 186 -2.61 4.61 -3.31
CA ASP A 186 -1.65 4.88 -2.22
C ASP A 186 -0.24 5.01 -2.76
N ARG A 187 0.42 6.15 -2.52
CA ARG A 187 1.80 6.41 -2.93
C ARG A 187 2.73 6.27 -1.74
N ARG A 188 3.75 5.45 -1.90
CA ARG A 188 4.75 5.25 -0.84
C ARG A 188 6.16 5.16 -1.37
N ALA A 189 7.09 5.61 -0.53
CA ALA A 189 8.51 5.37 -0.70
C ALA A 189 8.95 4.10 0.02
N ALA A 190 9.86 3.36 -0.61
CA ALA A 190 10.56 2.22 -0.01
C ALA A 190 11.71 2.76 0.86
N GLN A 191 11.43 3.07 2.14
CA GLN A 191 12.35 3.75 3.05
C GLN A 191 12.17 3.33 4.50
N ARG A 192 13.21 3.54 5.30
CA ARG A 192 13.13 3.56 6.77
C ARG A 192 12.84 4.97 7.25
N MET A 193 11.81 5.14 8.06
CA MET A 193 11.48 6.45 8.58
C MET A 193 12.66 7.06 9.37
N GLY A 194 13.10 8.26 8.93
CA GLY A 194 14.06 9.09 9.66
C GLY A 194 15.52 8.65 9.61
N GLN A 195 15.91 7.68 8.76
CA GLN A 195 17.28 7.21 8.68
C GLN A 195 17.75 7.07 7.23
N MET A 196 18.92 7.65 6.93
CA MET A 196 19.67 7.29 5.73
C MET A 196 20.15 5.85 5.85
N MET A 197 20.10 5.09 4.77
CA MET A 197 20.57 3.71 4.72
C MET A 197 21.68 3.56 3.68
N GLU A 198 22.61 2.68 3.93
CA GLU A 198 23.58 2.29 2.92
C GLU A 198 22.87 1.50 1.81
N SER A 199 23.03 1.99 0.59
CA SER A 199 22.48 1.34 -0.59
C SER A 199 23.34 0.15 -0.98
N ASN A 200 22.80 -1.04 -0.81
CA ASN A 200 23.34 -2.28 -1.30
C ASN A 200 22.21 -3.24 -1.64
N ARG A 201 22.52 -4.34 -2.35
CA ARG A 201 21.49 -5.30 -2.81
C ARG A 201 20.60 -5.82 -1.69
N VAL A 202 21.16 -6.11 -0.51
CA VAL A 202 20.41 -6.67 0.62
C VAL A 202 19.47 -5.63 1.21
N THR A 203 19.98 -4.42 1.46
CA THR A 203 19.20 -3.32 2.02
C THR A 203 18.08 -2.91 1.06
N ASN A 204 18.41 -2.71 -0.22
CA ASN A 204 17.44 -2.29 -1.25
C ASN A 204 16.31 -3.31 -1.39
N ARG A 205 16.65 -4.60 -1.49
CA ARG A 205 15.68 -5.70 -1.54
C ARG A 205 14.78 -5.73 -0.31
N SER A 206 15.35 -5.54 0.88
CA SER A 206 14.58 -5.57 2.12
C SER A 206 13.57 -4.42 2.23
N GLU A 207 13.89 -3.24 1.68
CA GLU A 207 12.97 -2.10 1.68
C GLU A 207 11.83 -2.28 0.67
N VAL A 208 12.12 -2.81 -0.52
CA VAL A 208 11.09 -3.18 -1.50
C VAL A 208 10.12 -4.21 -0.89
N ARG A 209 10.66 -5.25 -0.27
CA ARG A 209 9.85 -6.28 0.40
C ARG A 209 9.02 -5.72 1.54
N ARG A 210 9.55 -4.76 2.31
CA ARG A 210 8.80 -4.06 3.36
C ARG A 210 7.63 -3.26 2.78
N LEU A 211 7.84 -2.57 1.67
CA LEU A 211 6.79 -1.82 0.97
C LEU A 211 5.66 -2.76 0.52
N GLY A 212 6.01 -3.87 -0.14
CA GLY A 212 5.05 -4.88 -0.58
C GLY A 212 4.24 -5.47 0.58
N ARG A 213 4.90 -5.82 1.70
CA ARG A 213 4.21 -6.31 2.91
C ARG A 213 3.26 -5.27 3.48
N ARG A 214 3.67 -4.00 3.56
CA ARG A 214 2.80 -2.96 4.09
C ARG A 214 1.53 -2.78 3.25
N TRP A 215 1.64 -2.80 1.94
CA TRP A 215 0.48 -2.75 1.06
C TRP A 215 -0.39 -4.02 1.15
N GLY A 216 0.23 -5.19 1.24
CA GLY A 216 -0.48 -6.45 1.47
C GLY A 216 -1.25 -6.46 2.79
N GLU A 217 -0.65 -5.95 3.88
CA GLU A 217 -1.29 -5.78 5.19
C GLU A 217 -2.48 -4.82 5.14
N LEU A 218 -2.32 -3.67 4.47
CA LEU A 218 -3.41 -2.71 4.31
C LEU A 218 -4.59 -3.31 3.54
N LEU A 219 -4.32 -4.02 2.46
CA LEU A 219 -5.36 -4.70 1.69
C LEU A 219 -6.03 -5.79 2.51
N ARG A 220 -5.25 -6.69 3.13
CA ARG A 220 -5.78 -7.76 3.97
C ARG A 220 -6.69 -7.22 5.07
N THR A 221 -6.21 -6.24 5.83
CA THR A 221 -6.99 -5.64 6.93
C THR A 221 -8.25 -4.95 6.40
N GLY A 222 -8.17 -4.26 5.26
CA GLY A 222 -9.32 -3.64 4.62
C GLY A 222 -10.37 -4.67 4.18
N LEU A 223 -9.96 -5.74 3.53
CA LEU A 223 -10.85 -6.83 3.10
C LEU A 223 -11.48 -7.56 4.30
N GLU A 224 -10.69 -7.89 5.33
CA GLU A 224 -11.20 -8.51 6.56
C GLU A 224 -12.24 -7.61 7.25
N GLY A 225 -12.01 -6.30 7.28
CA GLY A 225 -12.97 -5.34 7.80
C GLY A 225 -14.26 -5.30 7.01
N LEU A 226 -14.19 -5.25 5.68
CA LEU A 226 -15.34 -5.22 4.78
C LEU A 226 -16.17 -6.50 4.86
N LEU A 227 -15.53 -7.68 4.87
CA LEU A 227 -16.20 -8.99 4.94
C LEU A 227 -16.74 -9.32 6.33
N SER A 228 -16.25 -8.65 7.38
CA SER A 228 -16.73 -8.87 8.77
C SER A 228 -17.83 -7.89 9.18
N ALA A 229 -18.01 -6.79 8.45
CA ALA A 229 -19.01 -5.76 8.75
C ALA A 229 -20.43 -6.13 8.25
N ASN A 230 -20.54 -7.20 7.50
CA ASN A 230 -21.77 -7.80 6.99
C ASN A 230 -22.01 -9.13 7.69
#